data_39ae820b980c2c1749c2072e98637d62
#
_entry.id   39ae820b980c2c1749c2072e98637d62
#
_cell.length_a   1.000
_cell.length_b   1.000
_cell.length_c   1.000
_cell.angle_alpha   90.00
_cell.angle_beta   90.00
_cell.angle_gamma   90.00
#
_symmetry.space_group_name_H-M   'P 1'
#
loop_
_entity.id
_entity.type
_entity.pdbx_description
1 polymer ?
#
loop_
_entity_poly.entity_id
_entity_poly.type
_entity_poly.pdbx_seq_one_letter_code
_entity_poly.pdbx_strand_id
1 'polypeptide(L)'
;MKITVIGELCTDVFIYGETKRLSPEAPVPVFNPLYVEKNMGMGGNVVENLKSLDHHVKIKIKHIHQFQPIKKTRYVDDKSNHMFIRVDEGEETITPLELTDTIINEIKESDAIIVSDYNKGFLNEKILLEVAQHSRFIVMDTKKKITDDLLSHFDFVKLNESEFNKHNFNKDLLNRVIITLGSKGAKYIDIVHPSPDPRETIDVSGAGDTFTASFTLKYLETKDINLSIIYANKMASIVVSKRGVTTPWKK
;
A
#
# COMPACT_ATOMS: atom_id res chain seq x y z
N MET A 1 4.94 -17.57 11.33
CA MET A 1 4.10 -17.09 10.22
C MET A 1 5.01 -16.60 9.10
N LYS A 2 4.71 -16.92 7.83
CA LYS A 2 5.47 -16.49 6.65
C LYS A 2 4.54 -15.70 5.74
N ILE A 3 4.89 -14.45 5.44
CA ILE A 3 4.10 -13.57 4.56
C ILE A 3 4.99 -13.13 3.40
N THR A 4 4.53 -13.36 2.18
CA THR A 4 5.20 -12.86 0.99
C THR A 4 4.42 -11.69 0.39
N VAL A 5 5.08 -10.56 0.22
CA VAL A 5 4.55 -9.38 -0.49
C VAL A 5 5.02 -9.47 -1.94
N ILE A 6 4.10 -9.32 -2.88
CA ILE A 6 4.39 -9.31 -4.33
C ILE A 6 3.87 -8.00 -4.89
N GLY A 7 4.74 -7.20 -5.48
CA GLY A 7 4.34 -5.91 -6.03
C GLY A 7 5.50 -4.95 -6.21
N GLU A 8 5.22 -3.81 -6.83
CA GLU A 8 6.24 -2.83 -7.13
C GLU A 8 6.85 -2.23 -5.86
N LEU A 9 8.14 -1.93 -5.93
CA LEU A 9 8.93 -1.23 -4.93
C LEU A 9 9.38 0.12 -5.48
N CYS A 10 9.21 1.20 -4.71
CA CYS A 10 9.86 2.46 -5.02
C CYS A 10 10.62 3.03 -3.82
N THR A 11 11.54 3.94 -4.10
CA THR A 11 12.13 4.81 -3.09
C THR A 11 11.37 6.13 -3.08
N ASP A 12 10.65 6.41 -2.00
CA ASP A 12 10.07 7.72 -1.74
C ASP A 12 11.15 8.63 -1.13
N VAL A 13 11.41 9.76 -1.78
CA VAL A 13 12.37 10.77 -1.34
C VAL A 13 11.61 12.05 -1.02
N PHE A 14 11.68 12.51 0.21
CA PHE A 14 11.11 13.77 0.65
C PHE A 14 12.26 14.77 0.88
N ILE A 15 12.29 15.81 0.08
CA ILE A 15 13.23 16.93 0.24
C ILE A 15 12.46 18.05 0.91
N TYR A 16 12.69 18.21 2.20
CA TYR A 16 12.10 19.30 2.98
C TYR A 16 12.93 20.56 2.83
N GLY A 17 12.26 21.69 2.65
CA GLY A 17 12.92 22.97 2.44
C GLY A 17 11.98 24.14 2.61
N GLU A 18 12.43 25.30 2.17
CA GLU A 18 11.67 26.55 2.24
C GLU A 18 11.76 27.35 0.94
N THR A 19 10.72 28.14 0.67
CA THR A 19 10.71 29.09 -0.45
C THR A 19 10.51 30.50 0.11
N LYS A 20 11.50 31.38 -0.12
CA LYS A 20 11.47 32.76 0.39
C LYS A 20 11.27 33.81 -0.71
N ARG A 21 11.48 33.44 -1.96
CA ARG A 21 11.38 34.38 -3.10
C ARG A 21 11.04 33.65 -4.38
N LEU A 22 10.58 34.40 -5.37
CA LEU A 22 10.46 33.95 -6.74
C LEU A 22 11.81 34.07 -7.46
N SER A 23 12.00 33.26 -8.50
CA SER A 23 13.13 33.37 -9.41
C SER A 23 13.01 34.65 -10.25
N PRO A 24 14.13 35.36 -10.50
CA PRO A 24 14.12 36.46 -11.50
C PRO A 24 14.00 35.96 -12.94
N GLU A 25 14.27 34.69 -13.20
CA GLU A 25 14.29 34.09 -14.55
C GLU A 25 12.90 33.63 -15.01
N ALA A 26 12.01 33.28 -14.06
CA ALA A 26 10.65 32.81 -14.32
C ALA A 26 9.78 32.95 -13.06
N PRO A 27 8.43 33.02 -13.19
CA PRO A 27 7.53 33.14 -12.04
C PRO A 27 7.38 31.80 -11.27
N VAL A 28 8.51 31.26 -10.83
CA VAL A 28 8.58 30.01 -10.06
C VAL A 28 9.27 30.25 -8.71
N PRO A 29 8.89 29.53 -7.64
CA PRO A 29 9.54 29.64 -6.35
C PRO A 29 10.98 29.12 -6.40
N VAL A 30 11.90 29.80 -5.70
CA VAL A 30 13.25 29.30 -5.43
C VAL A 30 13.20 28.44 -4.18
N PHE A 31 13.39 27.14 -4.34
CA PHE A 31 13.37 26.17 -3.27
C PHE A 31 14.78 25.98 -2.67
N ASN A 32 14.90 26.16 -1.36
CA ASN A 32 16.14 25.93 -0.62
C ASN A 32 15.99 24.66 0.22
N PRO A 33 16.64 23.54 -0.14
CA PRO A 33 16.56 22.31 0.61
C PRO A 33 17.24 22.43 1.97
N LEU A 34 16.63 21.85 3.01
CA LEU A 34 17.15 21.80 4.37
C LEU A 34 17.62 20.39 4.74
N TYR A 35 16.80 19.38 4.51
CA TYR A 35 17.13 17.98 4.75
C TYR A 35 16.35 17.03 3.83
N VAL A 36 16.78 15.78 3.81
CA VAL A 36 16.18 14.73 2.97
C VAL A 36 15.80 13.52 3.82
N GLU A 37 14.59 13.04 3.65
CA GLU A 37 14.14 11.76 4.19
C GLU A 37 13.88 10.77 3.04
N LYS A 38 14.18 9.49 3.30
CA LYS A 38 13.95 8.41 2.32
C LYS A 38 13.22 7.27 2.99
N ASN A 39 12.20 6.75 2.30
CA ASN A 39 11.40 5.64 2.76
C ASN A 39 11.19 4.65 1.61
N MET A 40 10.90 3.40 1.94
CA MET A 40 10.39 2.44 0.97
C MET A 40 8.91 2.71 0.74
N GLY A 41 8.53 2.88 -0.52
CA GLY A 41 7.15 3.08 -0.93
C GLY A 41 6.57 1.87 -1.67
N MET A 42 5.30 1.94 -2.05
CA MET A 42 4.55 0.86 -2.71
C MET A 42 4.58 -0.43 -1.86
N GLY A 43 4.82 -1.61 -2.46
CA GLY A 43 4.98 -2.87 -1.76
C GLY A 43 6.06 -2.86 -0.67
N GLY A 44 7.09 -2.01 -0.83
CA GLY A 44 8.10 -1.80 0.20
C GLY A 44 7.53 -1.20 1.48
N ASN A 45 6.55 -0.29 1.38
CA ASN A 45 5.87 0.26 2.54
C ASN A 45 5.00 -0.81 3.25
N VAL A 46 4.36 -1.71 2.50
CA VAL A 46 3.66 -2.87 3.09
C VAL A 46 4.63 -3.73 3.92
N VAL A 47 5.82 -4.00 3.39
CA VAL A 47 6.87 -4.75 4.11
C VAL A 47 7.32 -4.04 5.39
N GLU A 48 7.58 -2.72 5.34
CA GLU A 48 7.99 -1.95 6.52
C GLU A 48 6.87 -1.90 7.57
N ASN A 49 5.60 -1.82 7.15
CA ASN A 49 4.46 -1.91 8.05
C ASN A 49 4.39 -3.29 8.73
N LEU A 50 4.52 -4.40 7.98
CA LEU A 50 4.56 -5.74 8.56
C LEU A 50 5.70 -5.88 9.58
N LYS A 51 6.91 -5.38 9.27
CA LYS A 51 8.05 -5.38 10.21
C LYS A 51 7.76 -4.58 11.47
N SER A 52 7.07 -3.44 11.35
CA SER A 52 6.75 -2.61 12.51
C SER A 52 5.68 -3.24 13.40
N LEU A 53 4.82 -4.09 12.85
CA LEU A 53 3.74 -4.78 13.56
C LEU A 53 4.20 -6.11 14.21
N ASP A 54 5.43 -6.55 13.94
CA ASP A 54 6.04 -7.80 14.42
C ASP A 54 6.50 -7.70 15.90
N HIS A 55 5.59 -7.29 16.80
CA HIS A 55 5.92 -7.19 18.23
C HIS A 55 5.62 -8.45 19.04
N HIS A 56 4.75 -9.33 18.55
CA HIS A 56 4.26 -10.49 19.31
C HIS A 56 4.33 -11.81 18.54
N VAL A 57 4.52 -11.76 17.23
CA VAL A 57 4.55 -12.94 16.35
C VAL A 57 5.78 -12.85 15.46
N LYS A 58 6.70 -13.81 15.52
CA LYS A 58 7.84 -13.87 14.58
C LYS A 58 7.31 -14.05 13.16
N ILE A 59 7.37 -12.97 12.35
CA ILE A 59 6.97 -12.98 10.95
C ILE A 59 8.22 -13.10 10.09
N LYS A 60 8.24 -14.10 9.21
CA LYS A 60 9.20 -14.15 8.10
C LYS A 60 8.57 -13.42 6.92
N ILE A 61 9.19 -12.33 6.50
CA ILE A 61 8.67 -11.49 5.40
C ILE A 61 9.59 -11.64 4.21
N LYS A 62 9.00 -11.92 3.04
CA LYS A 62 9.67 -11.89 1.74
C LYS A 62 9.03 -10.82 0.89
N HIS A 63 9.84 -10.11 0.08
CA HIS A 63 9.33 -9.17 -0.93
C HIS A 63 9.81 -9.62 -2.31
N ILE A 64 8.87 -9.84 -3.22
CA ILE A 64 9.11 -10.13 -4.64
C ILE A 64 8.72 -8.88 -5.40
N HIS A 65 9.70 -8.19 -5.98
CA HIS A 65 9.51 -6.91 -6.65
C HIS A 65 10.36 -6.84 -7.92
N GLN A 66 10.10 -5.83 -8.74
CA GLN A 66 10.87 -5.57 -9.95
C GLN A 66 12.35 -5.24 -9.61
N PHE A 67 13.21 -5.51 -10.59
CA PHE A 67 14.64 -5.18 -10.49
C PHE A 67 14.90 -3.69 -10.78
N GLN A 68 14.11 -3.09 -11.68
CA GLN A 68 14.27 -1.70 -12.10
C GLN A 68 13.91 -0.75 -10.97
N PRO A 69 14.75 0.27 -10.68
CA PRO A 69 14.47 1.20 -9.61
C PRO A 69 13.36 2.20 -10.01
N ILE A 70 12.38 2.35 -9.12
CA ILE A 70 11.41 3.45 -9.18
C ILE A 70 11.75 4.45 -8.08
N LYS A 71 11.73 5.75 -8.40
CA LYS A 71 11.97 6.80 -7.43
C LYS A 71 10.90 7.89 -7.53
N LYS A 72 10.39 8.33 -6.40
CA LYS A 72 9.41 9.42 -6.27
C LYS A 72 9.96 10.50 -5.36
N THR A 73 10.38 11.61 -5.96
CA THR A 73 10.95 12.74 -5.23
C THR A 73 9.89 13.81 -5.01
N ARG A 74 9.67 14.20 -3.76
CA ARG A 74 8.76 15.27 -3.36
C ARG A 74 9.53 16.42 -2.75
N TYR A 75 9.28 17.62 -3.23
CA TYR A 75 9.80 18.87 -2.68
C TYR A 75 8.71 19.46 -1.81
N VAL A 76 8.95 19.57 -0.51
CA VAL A 76 7.93 19.85 0.50
C VAL A 76 8.36 21.02 1.37
N ASP A 77 7.45 21.95 1.63
CA ASP A 77 7.68 23.03 2.60
C ASP A 77 7.76 22.45 4.03
N ASP A 78 8.86 22.75 4.72
CA ASP A 78 9.12 22.17 6.04
C ASP A 78 8.11 22.61 7.10
N LYS A 79 7.55 23.81 6.99
CA LYS A 79 6.61 24.35 7.99
C LYS A 79 5.19 23.93 7.75
N SER A 80 4.71 24.08 6.50
CA SER A 80 3.30 23.86 6.15
C SER A 80 3.01 22.44 5.64
N ASN A 81 4.05 21.65 5.39
CA ASN A 81 3.96 20.34 4.71
C ASN A 81 3.33 20.42 3.30
N HIS A 82 3.32 21.62 2.68
CA HIS A 82 2.84 21.81 1.33
C HIS A 82 3.82 21.24 0.31
N MET A 83 3.34 20.37 -0.58
CA MET A 83 4.14 19.81 -1.66
C MET A 83 4.16 20.74 -2.87
N PHE A 84 5.34 21.25 -3.24
CA PHE A 84 5.51 22.11 -4.41
C PHE A 84 5.52 21.34 -5.72
N ILE A 85 6.24 20.22 -5.75
CA ILE A 85 6.38 19.38 -6.94
C ILE A 85 6.70 17.94 -6.54
N ARG A 86 6.23 16.99 -7.36
CA ARG A 86 6.66 15.59 -7.32
C ARG A 86 7.27 15.20 -8.66
N VAL A 87 8.40 14.52 -8.60
CA VAL A 87 9.11 13.96 -9.76
C VAL A 87 9.08 12.45 -9.63
N ASP A 88 8.51 11.77 -10.62
CA ASP A 88 8.42 10.31 -10.70
C ASP A 88 9.41 9.81 -11.77
N GLU A 89 10.27 8.86 -11.40
CA GLU A 89 11.34 8.33 -12.27
C GLU A 89 11.30 6.80 -12.29
N GLY A 90 11.58 6.21 -13.44
CA GLY A 90 11.78 4.75 -13.60
C GLY A 90 10.51 3.92 -13.76
N GLU A 91 9.32 4.52 -13.83
CA GLU A 91 8.06 3.78 -13.97
C GLU A 91 7.85 3.18 -15.37
N GLU A 92 8.53 3.71 -16.40
CA GLU A 92 8.35 3.33 -17.80
C GLU A 92 9.16 2.09 -18.21
N THR A 93 10.07 1.63 -17.35
CA THR A 93 11.03 0.56 -17.69
C THR A 93 10.74 -0.77 -17.00
N ILE A 94 9.59 -0.88 -16.34
CA ILE A 94 9.27 -2.06 -15.54
C ILE A 94 8.94 -3.26 -16.43
N THR A 95 9.63 -4.37 -16.19
CA THR A 95 9.33 -5.65 -16.82
C THR A 95 8.38 -6.48 -15.97
N PRO A 96 7.45 -7.22 -16.59
CA PRO A 96 6.57 -8.14 -15.88
C PRO A 96 7.35 -9.19 -15.09
N LEU A 97 6.78 -9.61 -13.95
CA LEU A 97 7.30 -10.70 -13.14
C LEU A 97 7.34 -12.00 -13.95
N GLU A 98 8.47 -12.68 -13.93
CA GLU A 98 8.61 -14.05 -14.40
C GLU A 98 8.42 -15.00 -13.21
N LEU A 99 7.38 -15.83 -13.27
CA LEU A 99 7.09 -16.81 -12.23
C LEU A 99 7.95 -18.06 -12.41
N THR A 100 9.12 -18.04 -11.79
CA THR A 100 10.03 -19.21 -11.74
C THR A 100 9.55 -20.21 -10.70
N ASP A 101 10.00 -21.47 -10.80
CA ASP A 101 9.72 -22.51 -9.79
C ASP A 101 10.08 -22.07 -8.36
N THR A 102 11.17 -21.31 -8.23
CA THR A 102 11.59 -20.75 -6.92
C THR A 102 10.54 -19.80 -6.36
N ILE A 103 9.98 -18.92 -7.19
CA ILE A 103 8.93 -17.98 -6.77
C ILE A 103 7.63 -18.72 -6.47
N ILE A 104 7.26 -19.70 -7.31
CA ILE A 104 6.07 -20.52 -7.07
C ILE A 104 6.18 -21.30 -5.75
N ASN A 105 7.34 -21.87 -5.45
CA ASN A 105 7.58 -22.56 -4.18
C ASN A 105 7.51 -21.57 -3.00
N GLU A 106 8.07 -20.36 -3.13
CA GLU A 106 7.94 -19.31 -2.11
C GLU A 106 6.49 -18.96 -1.82
N ILE A 107 5.64 -18.84 -2.87
CA ILE A 107 4.21 -18.59 -2.75
C ILE A 107 3.52 -19.73 -2.00
N LYS A 108 3.75 -20.98 -2.41
CA LYS A 108 3.14 -22.17 -1.79
C LYS A 108 3.49 -22.35 -0.31
N GLU A 109 4.70 -21.96 0.08
CA GLU A 109 5.18 -22.05 1.46
C GLU A 109 4.67 -20.92 2.36
N SER A 110 4.14 -19.84 1.77
CA SER A 110 3.67 -18.69 2.53
C SER A 110 2.31 -18.96 3.17
N ASP A 111 2.13 -18.48 4.41
CA ASP A 111 0.83 -18.51 5.10
C ASP A 111 -0.13 -17.48 4.50
N ALA A 112 0.41 -16.39 3.94
CA ALA A 112 -0.34 -15.40 3.19
C ALA A 112 0.51 -14.74 2.09
N ILE A 113 -0.18 -14.33 1.02
CA ILE A 113 0.34 -13.46 -0.01
C ILE A 113 -0.37 -12.10 0.07
N ILE A 114 0.41 -11.02 0.05
CA ILE A 114 -0.11 -9.67 -0.14
C ILE A 114 0.34 -9.19 -1.52
N VAL A 115 -0.61 -8.97 -2.41
CA VAL A 115 -0.38 -8.32 -3.69
C VAL A 115 -0.55 -6.82 -3.51
N SER A 116 0.54 -6.06 -3.74
CA SER A 116 0.57 -4.59 -3.72
C SER A 116 0.85 -4.08 -5.13
N ASP A 117 -0.22 -3.94 -5.93
CA ASP A 117 -0.17 -3.65 -7.36
C ASP A 117 -0.44 -2.17 -7.63
N TYR A 118 0.60 -1.41 -7.93
CA TYR A 118 0.52 -0.01 -8.29
C TYR A 118 0.35 0.22 -9.80
N ASN A 119 0.10 -0.87 -10.56
CA ASN A 119 -0.14 -0.83 -12.00
C ASN A 119 1.01 -0.17 -12.79
N LYS A 120 2.25 -0.51 -12.45
CA LYS A 120 3.45 -0.03 -13.15
C LYS A 120 4.01 -1.06 -14.15
N GLY A 121 3.28 -2.16 -14.37
CA GLY A 121 3.64 -3.16 -15.36
C GLY A 121 4.30 -4.43 -14.81
N PHE A 122 4.62 -4.47 -13.51
CA PHE A 122 5.24 -5.66 -12.89
C PHE A 122 4.29 -6.86 -12.83
N LEU A 123 3.01 -6.60 -12.53
CA LEU A 123 1.98 -7.65 -12.46
C LEU A 123 0.96 -7.44 -13.59
N ASN A 124 0.72 -8.45 -14.39
CA ASN A 124 -0.40 -8.52 -15.32
C ASN A 124 -1.46 -9.52 -14.82
N GLU A 125 -2.61 -9.58 -15.46
CA GLU A 125 -3.74 -10.41 -15.03
C GLU A 125 -3.37 -11.90 -15.01
N LYS A 126 -2.64 -12.41 -16.01
CA LYS A 126 -2.17 -13.78 -16.06
C LYS A 126 -1.29 -14.13 -14.86
N ILE A 127 -0.35 -13.24 -14.52
CA ILE A 127 0.53 -13.42 -13.34
C ILE A 127 -0.30 -13.41 -12.05
N LEU A 128 -1.26 -12.49 -11.93
CA LEU A 128 -2.13 -12.40 -10.76
C LEU A 128 -2.97 -13.69 -10.55
N LEU A 129 -3.53 -14.24 -11.61
CA LEU A 129 -4.27 -15.51 -11.57
C LEU A 129 -3.37 -16.66 -11.14
N GLU A 130 -2.16 -16.75 -11.70
CA GLU A 130 -1.21 -17.82 -11.36
C GLU A 130 -0.71 -17.71 -9.92
N VAL A 131 -0.44 -16.48 -9.42
CA VAL A 131 -0.11 -16.23 -8.01
C VAL A 131 -1.27 -16.68 -7.11
N ALA A 132 -2.51 -16.33 -7.45
CA ALA A 132 -3.68 -16.69 -6.66
C ALA A 132 -3.89 -18.22 -6.60
N GLN A 133 -3.71 -18.94 -7.72
CA GLN A 133 -3.82 -20.39 -7.78
C GLN A 133 -2.86 -21.14 -6.84
N HIS A 134 -1.69 -20.56 -6.59
CA HIS A 134 -0.66 -21.17 -5.73
C HIS A 134 -0.71 -20.67 -4.28
N SER A 135 -1.54 -19.68 -3.98
CA SER A 135 -1.64 -19.06 -2.65
C SER A 135 -2.60 -19.83 -1.73
N ARG A 136 -2.27 -19.90 -0.44
CA ARG A 136 -3.17 -20.45 0.60
C ARG A 136 -4.18 -19.42 1.09
N PHE A 137 -3.75 -18.17 1.15
CA PHE A 137 -4.55 -17.01 1.50
C PHE A 137 -3.96 -15.80 0.80
N ILE A 138 -4.79 -15.01 0.12
CA ILE A 138 -4.31 -13.91 -0.69
C ILE A 138 -5.16 -12.65 -0.53
N VAL A 139 -4.48 -11.53 -0.29
CA VAL A 139 -5.07 -10.19 -0.20
C VAL A 139 -4.46 -9.30 -1.27
N MET A 140 -5.27 -8.56 -2.01
CA MET A 140 -4.80 -7.64 -3.05
C MET A 140 -5.19 -6.20 -2.73
N ASP A 141 -4.23 -5.29 -2.89
CA ASP A 141 -4.42 -3.85 -3.05
C ASP A 141 -3.97 -3.48 -4.46
N THR A 142 -4.87 -2.99 -5.30
CA THR A 142 -4.56 -2.71 -6.70
C THR A 142 -5.09 -1.38 -7.18
N LYS A 143 -4.36 -0.76 -8.11
CA LYS A 143 -4.78 0.44 -8.85
C LYS A 143 -5.39 0.10 -10.21
N LYS A 144 -5.40 -1.18 -10.58
CA LYS A 144 -6.02 -1.65 -11.82
C LYS A 144 -7.53 -1.71 -11.70
N LYS A 145 -8.19 -1.61 -12.84
CA LYS A 145 -9.55 -2.10 -12.98
C LYS A 145 -9.50 -3.62 -13.08
N ILE A 146 -10.24 -4.31 -12.22
CA ILE A 146 -10.29 -5.77 -12.13
C ILE A 146 -11.65 -6.28 -12.59
N THR A 147 -11.66 -7.50 -13.11
CA THR A 147 -12.87 -8.22 -13.54
C THR A 147 -13.46 -9.04 -12.38
N ASP A 148 -14.72 -9.46 -12.51
CA ASP A 148 -15.33 -10.39 -11.57
C ASP A 148 -14.58 -11.74 -11.53
N ASP A 149 -14.08 -12.18 -12.69
CA ASP A 149 -13.27 -13.40 -12.79
C ASP A 149 -12.01 -13.26 -11.93
N LEU A 150 -11.22 -12.20 -12.13
CA LEU A 150 -10.03 -11.97 -11.31
C LEU A 150 -10.36 -11.83 -9.83
N LEU A 151 -11.42 -11.08 -9.47
CA LEU A 151 -11.86 -10.91 -8.09
C LEU A 151 -12.18 -12.25 -7.42
N SER A 152 -12.77 -13.20 -8.16
CA SER A 152 -13.17 -14.52 -7.64
C SER A 152 -12.00 -15.38 -7.14
N HIS A 153 -10.76 -15.07 -7.57
CA HIS A 153 -9.56 -15.82 -7.19
C HIS A 153 -8.84 -15.27 -5.96
N PHE A 154 -9.28 -14.12 -5.40
CA PHE A 154 -8.71 -13.51 -4.22
C PHE A 154 -9.61 -13.70 -3.00
N ASP A 155 -9.02 -13.93 -1.83
CA ASP A 155 -9.80 -13.97 -0.58
C ASP A 155 -10.32 -12.58 -0.23
N PHE A 156 -9.46 -11.56 -0.34
CA PHE A 156 -9.87 -10.16 -0.17
C PHE A 156 -9.16 -9.24 -1.16
N VAL A 157 -9.92 -8.26 -1.64
CA VAL A 157 -9.41 -7.13 -2.43
C VAL A 157 -9.76 -5.84 -1.71
N LYS A 158 -8.74 -5.06 -1.36
CA LYS A 158 -8.91 -3.73 -0.79
C LYS A 158 -8.93 -2.70 -1.92
N LEU A 159 -9.94 -1.86 -1.93
CA LEU A 159 -10.09 -0.72 -2.84
C LEU A 159 -10.42 0.53 -2.01
N ASN A 160 -10.00 1.70 -2.47
CA ASN A 160 -10.58 2.92 -1.94
C ASN A 160 -11.93 3.22 -2.61
N GLU A 161 -12.72 4.15 -2.04
CA GLU A 161 -14.06 4.49 -2.54
C GLU A 161 -14.05 4.91 -4.02
N SER A 162 -13.05 5.71 -4.43
CA SER A 162 -12.91 6.14 -5.82
C SER A 162 -12.55 4.99 -6.77
N GLU A 163 -11.72 4.07 -6.32
CA GLU A 163 -11.38 2.85 -7.07
C GLU A 163 -12.61 1.95 -7.19
N PHE A 164 -13.28 1.67 -6.07
CA PHE A 164 -14.50 0.84 -6.04
C PHE A 164 -15.59 1.36 -6.99
N ASN A 165 -15.84 2.67 -7.02
CA ASN A 165 -16.86 3.29 -7.85
C ASN A 165 -16.60 3.18 -9.37
N LYS A 166 -15.41 2.77 -9.78
CA LYS A 166 -15.07 2.47 -11.19
C LYS A 166 -15.44 1.06 -11.62
N HIS A 167 -15.90 0.23 -10.67
CA HIS A 167 -16.25 -1.16 -10.90
C HIS A 167 -17.77 -1.36 -10.78
N ASN A 168 -18.26 -2.38 -11.45
CA ASN A 168 -19.63 -2.86 -11.31
C ASN A 168 -19.58 -4.37 -11.03
N PHE A 169 -19.17 -4.72 -9.81
CA PHE A 169 -19.01 -6.09 -9.41
C PHE A 169 -20.35 -6.82 -9.24
N ASN A 170 -20.35 -8.12 -9.52
CA ASN A 170 -21.42 -9.01 -9.12
C ASN A 170 -21.60 -8.96 -7.59
N LYS A 171 -22.86 -8.83 -7.14
CA LYS A 171 -23.19 -8.72 -5.72
C LYS A 171 -22.69 -9.91 -4.90
N ASP A 172 -22.65 -11.09 -5.49
CA ASP A 172 -22.19 -12.34 -4.83
C ASP A 172 -20.68 -12.33 -4.52
N LEU A 173 -19.91 -11.42 -5.15
CA LEU A 173 -18.47 -11.26 -4.93
C LEU A 173 -18.12 -10.11 -3.97
N LEU A 174 -19.11 -9.33 -3.51
CA LEU A 174 -18.86 -8.19 -2.62
C LEU A 174 -18.34 -8.62 -1.25
N ASN A 175 -18.52 -9.86 -0.86
CA ASN A 175 -17.92 -10.46 0.33
C ASN A 175 -16.39 -10.63 0.25
N ARG A 176 -15.78 -10.35 -0.91
CA ARG A 176 -14.33 -10.31 -1.13
C ARG A 176 -13.76 -8.89 -1.15
N VAL A 177 -14.62 -7.87 -1.09
CA VAL A 177 -14.20 -6.48 -1.26
C VAL A 177 -14.24 -5.72 0.06
N ILE A 178 -13.11 -5.09 0.41
CA ILE A 178 -13.01 -4.15 1.52
C ILE A 178 -12.80 -2.75 0.94
N ILE A 179 -13.67 -1.81 1.30
CA ILE A 179 -13.65 -0.45 0.74
C ILE A 179 -13.16 0.51 1.82
N THR A 180 -11.99 1.13 1.61
CA THR A 180 -11.50 2.18 2.51
C THR A 180 -12.14 3.52 2.17
N LEU A 181 -12.65 4.23 3.20
CA LEU A 181 -13.44 5.46 3.11
C LEU A 181 -12.69 6.68 3.69
N GLY A 182 -11.35 6.63 3.72
CA GLY A 182 -10.52 7.67 4.33
C GLY A 182 -10.81 7.85 5.82
N SER A 183 -11.08 9.07 6.27
CA SER A 183 -11.36 9.38 7.68
C SER A 183 -12.62 8.70 8.23
N LYS A 184 -13.51 8.21 7.36
CA LYS A 184 -14.73 7.47 7.76
C LYS A 184 -14.43 6.00 8.12
N GLY A 185 -13.22 5.51 7.90
CA GLY A 185 -12.80 4.13 8.17
C GLY A 185 -12.91 3.21 6.96
N ALA A 186 -13.49 2.03 7.09
CA ALA A 186 -13.64 1.07 6.00
C ALA A 186 -15.01 0.38 6.03
N LYS A 187 -15.50 0.02 4.83
CA LYS A 187 -16.77 -0.69 4.63
C LYS A 187 -16.47 -2.12 4.18
N TYR A 188 -17.19 -3.06 4.76
CA TYR A 188 -17.22 -4.46 4.33
C TYR A 188 -18.67 -4.90 4.20
N ILE A 189 -19.07 -5.33 3.00
CA ILE A 189 -20.48 -5.59 2.63
C ILE A 189 -21.32 -4.33 2.97
N ASP A 190 -22.22 -4.40 3.95
CA ASP A 190 -23.11 -3.29 4.35
C ASP A 190 -22.69 -2.63 5.68
N ILE A 191 -21.61 -3.10 6.31
CA ILE A 191 -21.14 -2.60 7.61
C ILE A 191 -20.00 -1.61 7.40
N VAL A 192 -20.16 -0.41 7.93
CA VAL A 192 -19.07 0.57 8.03
C VAL A 192 -18.41 0.42 9.40
N HIS A 193 -17.12 0.15 9.39
CA HIS A 193 -16.25 0.14 10.56
C HIS A 193 -15.57 1.51 10.66
N PRO A 194 -15.97 2.37 11.61
CA PRO A 194 -15.43 3.72 11.69
C PRO A 194 -13.94 3.71 12.05
N SER A 195 -13.24 4.77 11.65
CA SER A 195 -11.90 5.03 12.17
C SER A 195 -12.00 5.35 13.66
N PRO A 196 -11.24 4.69 14.54
CA PRO A 196 -11.46 4.76 15.99
C PRO A 196 -11.13 6.11 16.62
N ASP A 197 -10.44 6.98 15.89
CA ASP A 197 -10.03 8.29 16.42
C ASP A 197 -9.77 9.24 15.24
N PRO A 198 -10.58 10.28 15.05
CA PRO A 198 -10.33 11.30 14.04
C PRO A 198 -9.13 12.15 14.48
N ARG A 199 -7.93 11.63 14.27
CA ARG A 199 -6.68 12.39 14.47
C ARG A 199 -6.58 13.44 13.39
N GLU A 200 -5.94 14.55 13.72
CA GLU A 200 -5.56 15.51 12.71
C GLU A 200 -4.73 14.81 11.62
N THR A 201 -5.24 14.89 10.40
CA THR A 201 -4.58 14.26 9.25
C THR A 201 -3.46 15.18 8.77
N ILE A 202 -2.21 14.75 8.94
CA ILE A 202 -1.02 15.46 8.47
C ILE A 202 -0.64 14.99 7.07
N ASP A 203 -0.62 13.67 6.86
CA ASP A 203 -0.29 13.07 5.56
C ASP A 203 -1.02 11.73 5.39
N VAL A 204 -1.68 11.53 4.26
CA VAL A 204 -2.41 10.30 3.95
C VAL A 204 -1.54 9.25 3.23
N SER A 205 -0.29 9.58 2.92
CA SER A 205 0.61 8.70 2.18
C SER A 205 0.88 7.40 2.94
N GLY A 206 0.67 6.27 2.28
CA GLY A 206 0.93 4.95 2.86
C GLY A 206 -0.14 4.40 3.79
N ALA A 207 -1.23 5.14 4.06
CA ALA A 207 -2.32 4.66 4.92
C ALA A 207 -2.97 3.37 4.36
N GLY A 208 -3.13 3.28 3.04
CA GLY A 208 -3.64 2.09 2.36
C GLY A 208 -2.74 0.87 2.54
N ASP A 209 -1.42 1.05 2.41
CA ASP A 209 -0.44 -0.02 2.61
C ASP A 209 -0.45 -0.50 4.07
N THR A 210 -0.53 0.46 5.02
CA THR A 210 -0.65 0.15 6.45
C THR A 210 -1.92 -0.63 6.74
N PHE A 211 -3.05 -0.23 6.14
CA PHE A 211 -4.32 -0.95 6.28
C PHE A 211 -4.18 -2.39 5.78
N THR A 212 -3.66 -2.59 4.56
CA THR A 212 -3.51 -3.92 3.93
C THR A 212 -2.60 -4.82 4.75
N ALA A 213 -1.44 -4.32 5.20
CA ALA A 213 -0.51 -5.06 6.05
C ALA A 213 -1.16 -5.47 7.39
N SER A 214 -1.81 -4.51 8.05
CA SER A 214 -2.44 -4.70 9.36
C SER A 214 -3.65 -5.65 9.31
N PHE A 215 -4.48 -5.49 8.27
CA PHE A 215 -5.62 -6.38 8.03
C PHE A 215 -5.17 -7.82 7.83
N THR A 216 -4.21 -8.03 6.92
CA THR A 216 -3.72 -9.37 6.60
C THR A 216 -3.13 -10.06 7.84
N LEU A 217 -2.27 -9.35 8.59
CA LEU A 217 -1.69 -9.88 9.81
C LEU A 217 -2.76 -10.26 10.83
N LYS A 218 -3.70 -9.35 11.10
CA LYS A 218 -4.73 -9.57 12.11
C LYS A 218 -5.70 -10.68 11.70
N TYR A 219 -6.02 -10.78 10.42
CA TYR A 219 -6.87 -11.86 9.92
C TYR A 219 -6.20 -13.24 10.02
N LEU A 220 -4.90 -13.32 9.78
CA LEU A 220 -4.17 -14.58 9.98
C LEU A 220 -4.19 -15.04 11.45
N GLU A 221 -4.16 -14.09 12.39
CA GLU A 221 -4.21 -14.37 13.82
C GLU A 221 -5.61 -14.79 14.30
N THR A 222 -6.65 -14.10 13.85
CA THR A 222 -7.99 -14.20 14.45
C THR A 222 -9.02 -14.93 13.60
N LYS A 223 -8.83 -14.93 12.28
CA LYS A 223 -9.82 -15.36 11.26
C LYS A 223 -11.15 -14.58 11.34
N ASP A 224 -11.13 -13.42 11.99
CA ASP A 224 -12.28 -12.52 12.12
C ASP A 224 -12.07 -11.26 11.26
N ILE A 225 -12.94 -11.10 10.27
CA ILE A 225 -12.86 -9.99 9.30
C ILE A 225 -13.12 -8.65 10.00
N ASN A 226 -14.12 -8.60 10.89
CA ASN A 226 -14.53 -7.36 11.54
C ASN A 226 -13.44 -6.86 12.50
N LEU A 227 -12.89 -7.74 13.32
CA LEU A 227 -11.75 -7.41 14.19
C LEU A 227 -10.53 -6.98 13.37
N SER A 228 -10.31 -7.60 12.22
CA SER A 228 -9.17 -7.27 11.34
C SER A 228 -9.32 -5.89 10.71
N ILE A 229 -10.52 -5.52 10.27
CA ILE A 229 -10.82 -4.18 9.74
C ILE A 229 -10.68 -3.11 10.83
N ILE A 230 -11.23 -3.36 12.03
CA ILE A 230 -11.11 -2.43 13.17
C ILE A 230 -9.63 -2.20 13.51
N TYR A 231 -8.84 -3.26 13.57
CA TYR A 231 -7.41 -3.16 13.82
C TYR A 231 -6.68 -2.40 12.71
N ALA A 232 -6.98 -2.69 11.44
CA ALA A 232 -6.39 -2.01 10.29
C ALA A 232 -6.72 -0.51 10.25
N ASN A 233 -7.97 -0.12 10.54
CA ASN A 233 -8.38 1.27 10.68
C ASN A 233 -7.57 1.98 11.78
N LYS A 234 -7.38 1.33 12.93
CA LYS A 234 -6.57 1.87 14.03
C LYS A 234 -5.12 2.10 13.63
N MET A 235 -4.50 1.15 12.93
CA MET A 235 -3.11 1.30 12.47
C MET A 235 -2.98 2.38 11.40
N ALA A 236 -3.91 2.45 10.45
CA ALA A 236 -3.95 3.49 9.44
C ALA A 236 -4.15 4.89 10.06
N SER A 237 -4.98 5.04 11.09
CA SER A 237 -5.17 6.33 11.79
C SER A 237 -3.90 6.82 12.50
N ILE A 238 -3.04 5.92 12.95
CA ILE A 238 -1.77 6.29 13.58
C ILE A 238 -0.80 6.87 12.53
N VAL A 239 -0.72 6.29 11.34
CA VAL A 239 0.24 6.75 10.32
C VAL A 239 -0.17 8.08 9.70
N VAL A 240 -1.47 8.34 9.48
CA VAL A 240 -1.93 9.63 8.90
C VAL A 240 -1.69 10.83 9.82
N SER A 241 -1.43 10.62 11.10
CA SER A 241 -1.05 11.68 12.05
C SER A 241 0.46 11.98 12.06
N LYS A 242 1.22 11.41 11.13
CA LYS A 242 2.67 11.59 10.99
C LYS A 242 2.99 12.15 9.61
N ARG A 243 4.17 12.76 9.45
CA ARG A 243 4.64 13.24 8.15
C ARG A 243 5.22 12.11 7.32
N GLY A 244 5.01 12.16 6.02
CA GLY A 244 5.58 11.27 5.01
C GLY A 244 5.09 9.84 5.12
N VAL A 245 5.71 8.95 4.35
CA VAL A 245 5.45 7.51 4.41
C VAL A 245 6.09 6.97 5.69
N THR A 246 5.27 6.42 6.59
CA THR A 246 5.72 5.97 7.91
C THR A 246 4.98 4.71 8.35
N THR A 247 5.38 4.14 9.48
CA THR A 247 4.77 2.95 10.07
C THR A 247 4.11 3.27 11.42
N PRO A 248 3.14 2.47 11.89
CA PRO A 248 2.47 2.68 13.19
C PRO A 248 3.46 2.80 14.35
N TRP A 249 4.47 1.96 14.36
CA TRP A 249 5.52 1.93 15.38
C TRP A 249 6.87 2.21 14.72
N LYS A 250 7.53 3.33 15.07
CA LYS A 250 8.94 3.53 14.72
C LYS A 250 9.76 2.57 15.62
N LYS A 251 10.63 1.79 14.96
CA LYS A 251 11.77 1.17 15.66
C LYS A 251 12.83 2.21 15.95
#